data_16d6c9107dd02a3a217ec79c42728ba6
#
_entry.id   16d6c9107dd02a3a217ec79c42728ba6
#
_cell.length_a   1.000
_cell.length_b   1.000
_cell.length_c   1.000
_cell.angle_alpha   90.00
_cell.angle_beta   90.00
_cell.angle_gamma   90.00
#
_symmetry.space_group_name_H-M   'P 1'
#
loop_
_entity.id
_entity.type
_entity.pdbx_description
1 polymer ?
#
loop_
_entity_poly.entity_id
_entity_poly.type
_entity_poly.pdbx_seq_one_letter_code
_entity_poly.pdbx_strand_id
1 'polypeptide(L)'
;MSIARFWRETPRRYNLGGSKCTNCGTTYFPPRSVCPECTRHRQSIEKMIPFQLSGEGEVISYTIVHDPAEGFELQVPYVLALVKTVEGPVLTGQVVDTAPEAVAIGLKVRATFRKLREEGKAGVIHYGYKFAPVEDSSFAGGPRGPTPPVPSGLPSRDRASA
;
A
#
# COMPACT_ATOMS: atom_id res chain seq x y z
N MET A 1 3.84 -15.60 10.24
CA MET A 1 2.96 -14.42 10.57
C MET A 1 1.60 -14.96 10.98
N SER A 2 0.91 -14.41 12.01
CA SER A 2 -0.38 -14.99 12.41
C SER A 2 -1.47 -14.69 11.37
N ILE A 3 -2.31 -15.69 11.08
CA ILE A 3 -3.43 -15.60 10.12
C ILE A 3 -4.38 -14.44 10.48
N ALA A 4 -4.63 -14.24 11.78
CA ALA A 4 -5.51 -13.17 12.26
C ALA A 4 -4.98 -11.76 11.95
N ARG A 5 -3.66 -11.52 11.99
CA ARG A 5 -3.05 -10.25 11.62
C ARG A 5 -3.15 -10.02 10.11
N PHE A 6 -2.86 -11.06 9.32
CA PHE A 6 -2.95 -10.97 7.87
C PHE A 6 -4.37 -10.60 7.43
N TRP A 7 -5.38 -11.25 8.00
CA TRP A 7 -6.79 -10.98 7.72
C TRP A 7 -7.20 -9.53 8.00
N ARG A 8 -6.79 -8.97 9.14
CA ARG A 8 -7.09 -7.57 9.49
C ARG A 8 -6.44 -6.55 8.57
N GLU A 9 -5.28 -6.89 8.00
CA GLU A 9 -4.52 -6.00 7.12
C GLU A 9 -4.89 -6.17 5.63
N THR A 10 -5.72 -7.14 5.28
CA THR A 10 -6.13 -7.42 3.89
C THR A 10 -6.62 -6.18 3.14
N PRO A 11 -7.54 -5.34 3.67
CA PRO A 11 -8.00 -4.15 2.95
C PRO A 11 -6.88 -3.16 2.62
N ARG A 12 -5.91 -3.03 3.52
CA ARG A 12 -4.76 -2.14 3.33
C ARG A 12 -3.80 -2.67 2.27
N ARG A 13 -3.52 -3.97 2.33
CA ARG A 13 -2.58 -4.65 1.42
C ARG A 13 -3.15 -4.80 0.01
N TYR A 14 -4.46 -5.00 -0.12
CA TYR A 14 -5.11 -5.26 -1.40
C TYR A 14 -5.53 -3.97 -2.10
N ASN A 15 -6.03 -3.00 -1.35
CA ASN A 15 -6.64 -1.79 -1.89
C ASN A 15 -5.83 -0.51 -1.62
N LEU A 16 -4.60 -0.60 -1.08
CA LEU A 16 -3.81 0.56 -0.70
C LEU A 16 -4.58 1.57 0.18
N GLY A 17 -5.35 1.01 1.14
CA GLY A 17 -6.14 1.82 2.06
C GLY A 17 -5.26 2.60 3.02
N GLY A 18 -5.29 3.91 2.94
CA GLY A 18 -4.62 4.85 3.80
C GLY A 18 -5.59 5.67 4.64
N SER A 19 -5.12 6.80 5.14
CA SER A 19 -5.94 7.80 5.82
C SER A 19 -5.52 9.20 5.42
N LYS A 20 -6.49 10.13 5.42
CA LYS A 20 -6.29 11.55 5.10
C LYS A 20 -6.76 12.40 6.26
N CYS A 21 -5.97 13.40 6.62
CA CYS A 21 -6.33 14.37 7.65
C CYS A 21 -7.33 15.39 7.10
N THR A 22 -8.42 15.64 7.82
CA THR A 22 -9.43 16.65 7.42
C THR A 22 -8.95 18.07 7.59
N ASN A 23 -7.97 18.31 8.48
CA ASN A 23 -7.45 19.65 8.75
C ASN A 23 -6.33 20.05 7.76
N CYS A 24 -5.22 19.32 7.74
CA CYS A 24 -4.07 19.68 6.89
C CYS A 24 -4.07 19.00 5.51
N GLY A 25 -5.01 18.09 5.24
CA GLY A 25 -5.11 17.39 3.97
C GLY A 25 -4.05 16.31 3.73
N THR A 26 -3.07 16.14 4.62
CA THR A 26 -1.98 15.18 4.45
C THR A 26 -2.49 13.74 4.45
N THR A 27 -2.01 12.95 3.49
CA THR A 27 -2.35 11.54 3.33
C THR A 27 -1.28 10.65 3.94
N TYR A 28 -1.68 9.57 4.58
CA TYR A 28 -0.78 8.61 5.24
C TYR A 28 -1.05 7.19 4.77
N PHE A 29 0.03 6.46 4.55
CA PHE A 29 0.02 5.01 4.36
C PHE A 29 1.19 4.38 5.15
N PRO A 30 0.97 3.36 5.97
CA PRO A 30 -0.33 2.80 6.39
C PRO A 30 -1.20 3.82 7.14
N PRO A 31 -2.53 3.55 7.26
CA PRO A 31 -3.46 4.50 7.86
C PRO A 31 -3.13 4.76 9.34
N ARG A 32 -3.29 6.02 9.74
CA ARG A 32 -3.07 6.50 11.12
C ARG A 32 -4.38 6.99 11.72
N SER A 33 -4.51 6.88 13.04
CA SER A 33 -5.67 7.39 13.79
C SER A 33 -5.51 8.87 14.18
N VAL A 34 -4.27 9.38 14.20
CA VAL A 34 -3.94 10.77 14.56
C VAL A 34 -2.98 11.34 13.53
N CYS A 35 -3.15 12.59 13.17
CA CYS A 35 -2.27 13.31 12.26
C CYS A 35 -1.01 13.78 12.98
N PRO A 36 0.20 13.31 12.62
CA PRO A 36 1.45 13.74 13.26
C PRO A 36 1.76 15.22 13.02
N GLU A 37 1.44 15.76 11.84
CA GLU A 37 1.72 17.15 11.52
C GLU A 37 0.86 18.11 12.37
N CYS A 38 -0.45 17.85 12.48
CA CYS A 38 -1.32 18.66 13.30
C CYS A 38 -0.94 18.58 14.80
N THR A 39 -0.57 17.39 15.26
CA THR A 39 -0.11 17.18 16.64
C THR A 39 1.19 17.93 16.92
N ARG A 40 2.16 17.91 16.00
CA ARG A 40 3.43 18.64 16.11
C ARG A 40 3.23 20.15 16.24
N HIS A 41 2.28 20.70 15.48
CA HIS A 41 1.98 22.14 15.50
C HIS A 41 0.92 22.53 16.53
N ARG A 42 0.56 21.63 17.47
CA ARG A 42 -0.47 21.85 18.51
C ARG A 42 -1.80 22.35 17.96
N GLN A 43 -2.11 21.98 16.73
CA GLN A 43 -3.41 22.23 16.13
C GLN A 43 -4.46 21.25 16.67
N SER A 44 -5.73 21.56 16.46
CA SER A 44 -6.83 20.65 16.82
C SER A 44 -6.61 19.28 16.25
N ILE A 45 -6.84 18.24 17.06
CA ILE A 45 -6.78 16.85 16.61
C ILE A 45 -8.06 16.60 15.81
N GLU A 46 -7.95 16.84 14.52
CA GLU A 46 -9.03 16.60 13.59
C GLU A 46 -9.15 15.10 13.22
N LYS A 47 -10.30 14.73 12.72
CA LYS A 47 -10.63 13.36 12.37
C LYS A 47 -9.80 12.90 11.17
N MET A 48 -9.18 11.75 11.31
CA MET A 48 -8.59 11.03 10.19
C MET A 48 -9.69 10.24 9.47
N ILE A 49 -9.85 10.48 8.19
CA ILE A 49 -10.82 9.75 7.35
C ILE A 49 -10.12 8.66 6.54
N PRO A 50 -10.78 7.52 6.29
CA PRO A 50 -10.28 6.52 5.36
C PRO A 50 -10.07 7.15 3.98
N PHE A 51 -8.97 6.81 3.34
CA PHE A 51 -8.62 7.28 2.01
C PHE A 51 -7.97 6.15 1.22
N GLN A 52 -8.35 5.97 -0.03
CA GLN A 52 -7.74 4.98 -0.92
C GLN A 52 -6.77 5.69 -1.87
N LEU A 53 -5.51 5.21 -1.91
CA LEU A 53 -4.53 5.70 -2.85
C LEU A 53 -4.84 5.16 -4.25
N SER A 54 -4.53 5.94 -5.29
CA SER A 54 -4.66 5.53 -6.70
C SER A 54 -3.73 4.37 -7.05
N GLY A 55 -2.60 4.30 -6.34
CA GLY A 55 -1.52 3.35 -6.60
C GLY A 55 -0.60 3.80 -7.72
N GLU A 56 -0.75 5.01 -8.23
CA GLU A 56 0.17 5.61 -9.19
C GLU A 56 1.29 6.35 -8.47
N GLY A 57 2.51 6.30 -9.02
CA GLY A 57 3.64 6.96 -8.41
C GLY A 57 4.90 6.87 -9.25
N GLU A 58 5.96 7.39 -8.69
CA GLU A 58 7.28 7.49 -9.31
C GLU A 58 8.34 6.87 -8.41
N VAL A 59 9.28 6.14 -8.99
CA VAL A 59 10.41 5.55 -8.28
C VAL A 59 11.38 6.66 -7.88
N ILE A 60 11.59 6.82 -6.58
CA ILE A 60 12.56 7.80 -6.02
C ILE A 60 13.88 7.17 -5.62
N SER A 61 13.89 5.87 -5.36
CA SER A 61 15.08 5.07 -5.07
C SER A 61 14.78 3.60 -5.29
N TYR A 62 15.79 2.81 -5.63
CA TYR A 62 15.65 1.36 -5.78
C TYR A 62 16.94 0.63 -5.46
N THR A 63 16.82 -0.68 -5.25
CA THR A 63 17.94 -1.62 -5.13
C THR A 63 17.59 -2.94 -5.79
N ILE A 64 18.61 -3.62 -6.33
CA ILE A 64 18.46 -4.97 -6.87
C ILE A 64 18.91 -5.95 -5.79
N VAL A 65 18.02 -6.87 -5.40
CA VAL A 65 18.24 -7.85 -4.35
C VAL A 65 18.67 -9.15 -5.00
N HIS A 66 19.88 -9.60 -4.68
CA HIS A 66 20.47 -10.87 -5.15
C HIS A 66 20.44 -11.93 -4.06
N ASP A 67 20.50 -11.54 -2.78
CA ASP A 67 20.40 -12.44 -1.64
C ASP A 67 19.01 -12.31 -1.00
N PRO A 68 18.12 -13.30 -1.21
CA PRO A 68 16.70 -13.16 -0.88
C PRO A 68 16.44 -13.39 0.61
N ALA A 69 15.41 -12.72 1.14
CA ALA A 69 14.82 -13.10 2.40
C ALA A 69 14.02 -14.40 2.26
N GLU A 70 13.81 -15.10 3.37
CA GLU A 70 13.02 -16.33 3.43
C GLU A 70 11.65 -16.21 2.73
N GLY A 71 11.37 -17.10 1.80
CA GLY A 71 10.16 -17.13 0.98
C GLY A 71 10.20 -16.29 -0.29
N PHE A 72 11.38 -15.73 -0.65
CA PHE A 72 11.59 -14.99 -1.92
C PHE A 72 12.68 -15.62 -2.80
N GLU A 73 13.14 -16.82 -2.48
CA GLU A 73 14.27 -17.51 -3.12
C GLU A 73 14.04 -17.69 -4.63
N LEU A 74 12.78 -17.93 -5.04
CA LEU A 74 12.42 -18.14 -6.44
C LEU A 74 12.20 -16.84 -7.23
N GLN A 75 12.33 -15.67 -6.58
CA GLN A 75 12.08 -14.39 -7.21
C GLN A 75 13.35 -13.60 -7.53
N VAL A 76 14.52 -14.07 -7.09
CA VAL A 76 15.80 -13.37 -7.31
C VAL A 76 16.31 -13.52 -8.74
N PRO A 77 16.97 -12.49 -9.31
CA PRO A 77 17.10 -11.14 -8.75
C PRO A 77 15.80 -10.35 -8.87
N TYR A 78 15.47 -9.55 -7.85
CA TYR A 78 14.29 -8.70 -7.91
C TYR A 78 14.60 -7.26 -7.47
N VAL A 79 13.83 -6.31 -7.97
CA VAL A 79 13.96 -4.90 -7.64
C VAL A 79 13.03 -4.54 -6.49
N LEU A 80 13.59 -3.94 -5.43
CA LEU A 80 12.85 -3.32 -4.36
C LEU A 80 12.98 -1.80 -4.50
N ALA A 81 11.86 -1.09 -4.60
CA ALA A 81 11.86 0.35 -4.82
C ALA A 81 11.08 1.11 -3.75
N LEU A 82 11.49 2.36 -3.54
CA LEU A 82 10.70 3.38 -2.87
C LEU A 82 9.93 4.15 -3.93
N VAL A 83 8.62 4.11 -3.84
CA VAL A 83 7.71 4.76 -4.79
C VAL A 83 6.99 5.89 -4.07
N LYS A 84 7.16 7.11 -4.56
CA LYS A 84 6.39 8.27 -4.11
C LYS A 84 5.07 8.29 -4.88
N THR A 85 3.98 8.11 -4.18
CA THR A 85 2.64 8.15 -4.80
C THR A 85 2.23 9.57 -5.15
N VAL A 86 1.30 9.71 -6.09
CA VAL A 86 0.73 11.00 -6.51
C VAL A 86 0.11 11.76 -5.33
N GLU A 87 -0.44 11.03 -4.36
CA GLU A 87 -1.06 11.60 -3.16
C GLU A 87 -0.05 11.98 -2.06
N GLY A 88 1.25 11.70 -2.27
CA GLY A 88 2.34 12.13 -1.40
C GLY A 88 3.05 11.06 -0.57
N PRO A 89 2.38 10.03 -0.02
CA PRO A 89 3.08 8.99 0.73
C PRO A 89 4.12 8.24 -0.07
N VAL A 90 5.20 7.83 0.60
CA VAL A 90 6.22 6.96 0.02
C VAL A 90 5.96 5.51 0.46
N LEU A 91 5.87 4.62 -0.51
CA LEU A 91 5.64 3.20 -0.30
C LEU A 91 6.85 2.39 -0.74
N THR A 92 7.14 1.33 0.02
CA THR A 92 8.14 0.33 -0.41
C THR A 92 7.41 -0.81 -1.12
N GLY A 93 7.90 -1.19 -2.29
CA GLY A 93 7.33 -2.32 -3.03
C GLY A 93 8.29 -2.90 -4.05
N GLN A 94 8.01 -4.13 -4.44
CA GLN A 94 8.74 -4.81 -5.49
C GLN A 94 8.27 -4.30 -6.85
N VAL A 95 9.22 -4.00 -7.76
CA VAL A 95 8.91 -3.69 -9.15
C VAL A 95 8.92 -4.99 -9.96
N VAL A 96 7.90 -5.20 -10.75
CA VAL A 96 7.68 -6.41 -11.56
C VAL A 96 7.34 -6.03 -13.00
N ASP A 97 7.23 -7.04 -13.86
CA ASP A 97 6.88 -6.90 -15.28
C ASP A 97 7.91 -6.05 -16.08
N THR A 98 9.16 -5.99 -15.57
CA THR A 98 10.27 -5.32 -16.25
C THR A 98 11.61 -5.98 -15.85
N ALA A 99 12.61 -5.83 -16.71
CA ALA A 99 13.96 -6.30 -16.37
C ALA A 99 14.56 -5.42 -15.25
N PRO A 100 15.31 -5.99 -14.30
CA PRO A 100 15.93 -5.24 -13.21
C PRO A 100 16.78 -4.05 -13.67
N GLU A 101 17.46 -4.18 -14.81
CA GLU A 101 18.36 -3.18 -15.39
C GLU A 101 17.60 -2.01 -16.03
N ALA A 102 16.33 -2.22 -16.37
CA ALA A 102 15.46 -1.19 -16.95
C ALA A 102 14.82 -0.26 -15.91
N VAL A 103 14.95 -0.60 -14.62
CA VAL A 103 14.42 0.24 -13.55
C VAL A 103 15.35 1.42 -13.29
N ALA A 104 14.81 2.63 -13.32
CA ALA A 104 15.52 3.87 -13.07
C ALA A 104 14.76 4.78 -12.11
N ILE A 105 15.47 5.72 -11.48
CA ILE A 105 14.84 6.80 -10.71
C ILE A 105 14.05 7.67 -11.70
N GLY A 106 12.82 8.04 -11.32
CA GLY A 106 11.89 8.75 -12.20
C GLY A 106 10.94 7.83 -12.99
N LEU A 107 11.13 6.51 -12.92
CA LEU A 107 10.25 5.57 -13.60
C LEU A 107 8.82 5.67 -13.02
N LYS A 108 7.85 5.92 -13.91
CA LYS A 108 6.43 5.94 -13.54
C LYS A 108 5.91 4.51 -13.40
N VAL A 109 5.26 4.26 -12.29
CA VAL A 109 4.77 2.92 -11.94
C VAL A 109 3.35 2.98 -11.41
N ARG A 110 2.65 1.85 -11.57
CA ARG A 110 1.30 1.64 -11.03
C ARG A 110 1.27 0.39 -10.17
N ALA A 111 0.57 0.46 -9.06
CA ALA A 111 0.34 -0.69 -8.20
C ALA A 111 -0.48 -1.77 -8.93
N THR A 112 0.00 -2.98 -8.89
CA THR A 112 -0.63 -4.17 -9.44
C THR A 112 -0.76 -5.23 -8.36
N PHE A 113 -1.86 -6.00 -8.40
CA PHE A 113 -2.10 -7.07 -7.43
C PHE A 113 -1.36 -8.34 -7.87
N ARG A 114 -0.47 -8.84 -7.02
CA ARG A 114 0.37 -10.01 -7.31
C ARG A 114 0.53 -10.89 -6.08
N LYS A 115 0.87 -12.16 -6.31
CA LYS A 115 1.36 -13.05 -5.26
C LYS A 115 2.65 -12.50 -4.68
N LEU A 116 2.71 -12.40 -3.36
CA LEU A 116 3.91 -11.98 -2.63
C LEU A 116 4.78 -13.19 -2.29
N ARG A 117 4.20 -14.15 -1.57
CA ARG A 117 4.86 -15.40 -1.15
C ARG A 117 3.84 -16.48 -0.82
N GLU A 118 4.31 -17.70 -0.63
CA GLU A 118 3.53 -18.82 -0.09
C GLU A 118 4.25 -19.47 1.08
N GLU A 119 3.51 -20.07 1.99
CA GLU A 119 4.04 -20.79 3.16
C GLU A 119 4.02 -22.28 2.86
N GLY A 120 5.02 -22.78 2.11
CA GLY A 120 5.13 -24.19 1.68
C GLY A 120 4.05 -24.57 0.64
N LYS A 121 4.09 -25.83 0.19
CA LYS A 121 3.23 -26.33 -0.90
C LYS A 121 1.72 -26.38 -0.59
N ALA A 122 1.36 -26.50 0.67
CA ALA A 122 -0.03 -26.58 1.13
C ALA A 122 -0.43 -25.41 2.06
N GLY A 123 0.43 -24.42 2.19
CA GLY A 123 0.26 -23.28 3.07
C GLY A 123 -0.52 -22.12 2.45
N VAL A 124 -0.67 -21.06 3.23
CA VAL A 124 -1.40 -19.86 2.81
C VAL A 124 -0.61 -19.11 1.74
N ILE A 125 -1.31 -18.69 0.68
CA ILE A 125 -0.76 -17.81 -0.34
C ILE A 125 -1.04 -16.37 0.07
N HIS A 126 0.01 -15.57 0.17
CA HIS A 126 -0.06 -14.16 0.52
C HIS A 126 -0.06 -13.32 -0.77
N TYR A 127 -1.10 -12.52 -0.94
CA TYR A 127 -1.21 -11.54 -2.02
C TYR A 127 -1.02 -10.12 -1.49
N GLY A 128 -0.68 -9.20 -2.39
CA GLY A 128 -0.56 -7.79 -2.09
C GLY A 128 -0.20 -6.98 -3.33
N TYR A 129 0.11 -5.72 -3.11
CA TYR A 129 0.54 -4.85 -4.19
C TYR A 129 2.03 -5.04 -4.49
N LYS A 130 2.36 -4.99 -5.76
CA LYS A 130 3.67 -4.74 -6.35
C LYS A 130 3.53 -3.57 -7.30
N PHE A 131 4.60 -3.10 -7.89
CA PHE A 131 4.57 -2.00 -8.85
C PHE A 131 4.97 -2.50 -10.23
N ALA A 132 4.25 -2.08 -11.27
CA ALA A 132 4.60 -2.34 -12.66
C ALA A 132 4.83 -1.01 -13.39
N PRO A 133 5.77 -0.93 -14.32
CA PRO A 133 5.96 0.26 -15.16
C PRO A 133 4.69 0.61 -15.92
N VAL A 134 4.50 1.91 -16.15
CA VAL A 134 3.39 2.43 -16.96
C VAL A 134 3.97 3.27 -18.08
N GLU A 135 3.55 3.01 -19.32
CA GLU A 135 3.88 3.89 -20.43
C GLU A 135 3.15 5.23 -20.27
N ASP A 136 3.81 6.32 -20.63
CA ASP A 136 3.34 7.70 -20.39
C ASP A 136 1.92 8.00 -20.89
N SER A 137 1.45 7.29 -21.90
CA SER A 137 0.10 7.43 -22.46
C SER A 137 -1.04 6.92 -21.56
N SER A 138 -0.74 6.09 -20.56
CA SER A 138 -1.76 5.46 -19.69
C SER A 138 -1.82 6.05 -18.27
N PHE A 139 -1.04 7.09 -17.98
CA PHE A 139 -0.97 7.75 -16.65
C PHE A 139 -2.11 8.78 -16.43
N ALA A 140 -3.16 8.75 -17.22
CA ALA A 140 -4.34 9.57 -17.01
C ALA A 140 -5.29 8.85 -16.04
N GLY A 141 -5.39 9.36 -14.82
CA GLY A 141 -6.21 8.80 -13.74
C GLY A 141 -7.68 8.58 -14.16
N GLY A 142 -7.96 7.38 -14.66
CA GLY A 142 -9.34 6.92 -14.81
C GLY A 142 -9.89 6.48 -13.45
N PRO A 143 -11.15 6.79 -13.13
CA PRO A 143 -11.76 6.32 -11.89
C PRO A 143 -11.77 4.79 -11.91
N ARG A 144 -11.16 4.18 -10.91
CA ARG A 144 -11.38 2.75 -10.65
C ARG A 144 -12.86 2.56 -10.40
N GLY A 145 -13.44 1.55 -11.03
CA GLY A 145 -14.85 1.21 -10.87
C GLY A 145 -15.30 1.12 -9.41
N PRO A 146 -16.61 1.12 -9.14
CA PRO A 146 -17.17 1.30 -7.82
C PRO A 146 -16.55 0.32 -6.82
N THR A 147 -15.97 0.89 -5.77
CA THR A 147 -15.47 0.16 -4.61
C THR A 147 -16.64 -0.64 -4.03
N PRO A 148 -16.50 -1.96 -3.80
CA PRO A 148 -17.55 -2.69 -3.10
C PRO A 148 -17.79 -2.01 -1.74
N PRO A 149 -19.05 -1.89 -1.30
CA PRO A 149 -19.38 -1.22 -0.05
C PRO A 149 -18.63 -1.92 1.09
N VAL A 150 -17.92 -1.14 1.89
CA VAL A 150 -17.36 -1.61 3.15
C VAL A 150 -18.54 -2.05 4.00
N PRO A 151 -18.62 -3.31 4.48
CA PRO A 151 -19.72 -3.73 5.32
C PRO A 151 -19.75 -2.85 6.57
N SER A 152 -20.74 -1.99 6.69
CA SER A 152 -21.08 -1.22 7.87
C SER A 152 -21.74 -2.16 8.87
N GLY A 153 -20.95 -2.87 9.67
CA GLY A 153 -21.48 -3.86 10.59
C GLY A 153 -20.49 -4.32 11.64
N LEU A 154 -19.97 -3.39 12.43
CA LEU A 154 -19.56 -3.76 13.79
C LEU A 154 -20.69 -3.36 14.73
N PRO A 155 -21.32 -4.32 15.45
CA PRO A 155 -22.31 -3.99 16.47
C PRO A 155 -21.63 -3.15 17.55
N SER A 156 -22.24 -2.01 17.88
CA SER A 156 -21.92 -1.21 19.06
C SER A 156 -22.03 -2.11 20.30
N ARG A 157 -20.93 -2.30 21.01
CA ARG A 157 -20.97 -2.87 22.35
C ARG A 157 -21.55 -1.81 23.28
N ASP A 158 -22.85 -1.88 23.50
CA ASP A 158 -23.49 -1.19 24.61
C ASP A 158 -22.87 -1.71 25.91
N ARG A 159 -22.20 -0.82 26.62
CA ARG A 159 -21.82 -1.07 28.03
C ARG A 159 -23.11 -1.02 28.83
N ALA A 160 -23.65 -2.18 29.16
CA ALA A 160 -24.62 -2.29 30.23
C ALA A 160 -23.90 -1.92 31.54
N SER A 161 -24.35 -0.84 32.15
CA SER A 161 -24.07 -0.46 33.54
C SER A 161 -24.91 -1.33 34.47
N ALA A 162 -24.24 -2.01 35.37
CA ALA A 162 -24.75 -2.46 36.64
C ALA A 162 -23.59 -2.45 37.64
#